data_b8f3d2cac841645c0cae3d12943c36b3
#
_entry.id   b8f3d2cac841645c0cae3d12943c36b3
#
_cell.length_a   1.000
_cell.length_b   1.000
_cell.length_c   1.000
_cell.angle_alpha   90.00
_cell.angle_beta   90.00
_cell.angle_gamma   90.00
#
_symmetry.space_group_name_H-M   'P 1'
#
loop_
_entity.id
_entity.type
_entity.pdbx_description
1 polymer ?
#
loop_
_entity_poly.entity_id
_entity_poly.type
_entity_poly.pdbx_seq_one_letter_code
_entity_poly.pdbx_strand_id
1 'polypeptide(L)'
;MPQTALRQTARNIPFTMIFYITVSGKGFRILLRYMRPEGCNLTATELHLLAIRKAMSMYDKLLGISSDKQCQDMVRSCGLAYDPEAYFNWNAEVLAITREEVENFEKATKQQEEQNRKRQTEAEKPRKKSPRKQEDEAPPKTLTTEEILQYVDKLAESWEERFEEHHHNSYVVRYATF
;
A
#
# COMPACT_ATOMS: atom_id res chain seq x y z
N MET A 1 17.07 -15.81 6.78
CA MET A 1 18.46 -15.42 6.46
C MET A 1 18.94 -14.35 7.42
N PRO A 2 20.24 -14.35 7.85
CA PRO A 2 20.79 -13.24 8.61
C PRO A 2 20.79 -11.96 7.75
N GLN A 3 20.59 -10.81 8.39
CA GLN A 3 20.50 -9.50 7.70
C GLN A 3 21.69 -9.21 6.77
N THR A 4 22.89 -9.61 7.18
CA THR A 4 24.13 -9.45 6.38
C THR A 4 24.06 -10.22 5.05
N ALA A 5 23.51 -11.42 5.04
CA ALA A 5 23.36 -12.20 3.82
C ALA A 5 22.35 -11.58 2.86
N LEU A 6 21.23 -11.05 3.39
CA LEU A 6 20.24 -10.35 2.59
C LEU A 6 20.82 -9.08 1.95
N ARG A 7 21.60 -8.31 2.70
CA ARG A 7 22.31 -7.12 2.19
C ARG A 7 23.25 -7.49 1.05
N GLN A 8 24.03 -8.54 1.22
CA GLN A 8 25.00 -8.97 0.19
C GLN A 8 24.27 -9.45 -1.07
N THR A 9 23.21 -10.24 -0.92
CA THR A 9 22.41 -10.69 -2.07
C THR A 9 21.76 -9.51 -2.79
N ALA A 10 21.16 -8.56 -2.06
CA ALA A 10 20.54 -7.38 -2.65
C ALA A 10 21.55 -6.49 -3.41
N ARG A 11 22.77 -6.34 -2.89
CA ARG A 11 23.86 -5.60 -3.56
C ARG A 11 24.28 -6.24 -4.89
N ASN A 12 24.19 -7.55 -4.98
CA ASN A 12 24.56 -8.30 -6.20
C ASN A 12 23.47 -8.26 -7.28
N ILE A 13 22.25 -7.79 -6.96
CA ILE A 13 21.19 -7.66 -7.96
C ILE A 13 21.45 -6.38 -8.76
N PRO A 14 21.64 -6.46 -10.09
CA PRO A 14 22.07 -5.34 -10.92
C PRO A 14 21.10 -4.16 -10.92
N PHE A 15 19.83 -4.39 -10.65
CA PHE A 15 18.77 -3.37 -10.60
C PHE A 15 18.73 -2.61 -9.27
N THR A 16 19.44 -3.05 -8.24
CA THR A 16 19.44 -2.37 -6.93
C THR A 16 20.20 -1.07 -6.99
N MET A 17 19.47 0.05 -6.95
CA MET A 17 20.07 1.39 -6.92
C MET A 17 20.37 1.81 -5.48
N ILE A 18 19.43 1.65 -4.56
CA ILE A 18 19.59 1.98 -3.15
C ILE A 18 19.01 0.84 -2.32
N PHE A 19 19.69 0.50 -1.24
CA PHE A 19 19.23 -0.47 -0.25
C PHE A 19 19.56 0.04 1.14
N TYR A 20 18.58 0.09 2.02
CA TYR A 20 18.76 0.49 3.41
C TYR A 20 17.70 -0.13 4.34
N ILE A 21 18.00 -0.13 5.66
CA ILE A 21 17.08 -0.63 6.68
C ILE A 21 15.91 0.35 6.91
N THR A 22 14.74 -0.16 7.24
CA THR A 22 13.60 0.67 7.63
C THR A 22 13.81 1.30 9.02
N VAL A 23 13.09 2.38 9.34
CA VAL A 23 13.16 3.06 10.64
C VAL A 23 12.93 2.10 11.82
N SER A 24 12.07 1.10 11.67
CA SER A 24 11.83 0.08 12.70
C SER A 24 12.97 -0.93 12.87
N GLY A 25 13.97 -0.92 11.99
CA GLY A 25 15.05 -1.91 11.98
C GLY A 25 14.66 -3.33 11.58
N LYS A 26 13.38 -3.58 11.28
CA LYS A 26 12.85 -4.93 11.03
C LYS A 26 12.72 -5.29 9.55
N GLY A 27 12.85 -4.31 8.66
CA GLY A 27 12.70 -4.50 7.22
C GLY A 27 13.73 -3.73 6.43
N PHE A 28 13.66 -3.87 5.11
CA PHE A 28 14.54 -3.18 4.18
C PHE A 28 13.72 -2.38 3.18
N ARG A 29 14.36 -1.35 2.64
CA ARG A 29 13.86 -0.61 1.48
C ARG A 29 14.83 -0.76 0.34
N ILE A 30 14.27 -1.03 -0.83
CA ILE A 30 15.02 -1.17 -2.07
C ILE A 30 14.43 -0.15 -3.04
N LEU A 31 15.29 0.68 -3.61
CA LEU A 31 14.92 1.60 -4.67
C LEU A 31 15.57 1.12 -5.97
N LEU A 32 14.80 1.12 -7.01
CA LEU A 32 15.23 0.78 -8.36
C LEU A 32 14.64 1.76 -9.37
N ARG A 33 15.20 1.78 -10.56
CA ARG A 33 14.67 2.53 -11.70
C ARG A 33 13.96 1.58 -12.65
N TYR A 34 12.85 2.02 -13.23
CA TYR A 34 12.20 1.32 -14.32
C TYR A 34 11.95 2.26 -15.49
N MET A 35 11.78 1.71 -16.68
CA MET A 35 11.58 2.48 -17.90
C MET A 35 10.24 2.13 -18.52
N ARG A 36 9.53 3.17 -18.99
CA ARG A 36 8.33 3.04 -19.80
C ARG A 36 8.68 2.50 -21.19
N PRO A 37 8.07 1.42 -21.66
CA PRO A 37 8.28 0.98 -23.05
C PRO A 37 7.65 1.97 -24.04
N GLU A 38 8.24 2.07 -25.22
CA GLU A 38 7.68 2.88 -26.30
C GLU A 38 6.28 2.41 -26.68
N GLY A 39 5.36 3.37 -26.93
CA GLY A 39 3.97 3.07 -27.29
C GLY A 39 3.12 2.52 -26.15
N CYS A 40 3.57 2.61 -24.89
CA CYS A 40 2.80 2.20 -23.74
C CYS A 40 1.70 3.21 -23.41
N ASN A 41 0.43 2.76 -23.42
CA ASN A 41 -0.75 3.59 -23.15
C ASN A 41 -1.18 3.59 -21.66
N LEU A 42 -0.51 2.82 -20.80
CA LEU A 42 -0.82 2.82 -19.36
C LEU A 42 -0.60 4.20 -18.76
N THR A 43 -1.45 4.57 -17.83
CA THR A 43 -1.25 5.76 -16.97
C THR A 43 0.02 5.59 -16.14
N ALA A 44 0.53 6.68 -15.57
CA ALA A 44 1.70 6.62 -14.67
C ALA A 44 1.47 5.68 -13.49
N THR A 45 0.26 5.70 -12.91
CA THR A 45 -0.12 4.86 -11.78
C THR A 45 -0.16 3.37 -12.16
N GLU A 46 -0.75 3.03 -13.29
CA GLU A 46 -0.83 1.65 -13.78
C GLU A 46 0.55 1.09 -14.12
N LEU A 47 1.38 1.89 -14.80
CA LEU A 47 2.75 1.50 -15.11
C LEU A 47 3.57 1.30 -13.84
N HIS A 48 3.42 2.20 -12.85
CA HIS A 48 4.07 2.04 -11.54
C HIS A 48 3.64 0.75 -10.85
N LEU A 49 2.33 0.45 -10.86
CA LEU A 49 1.79 -0.76 -10.26
C LEU A 49 2.34 -2.03 -10.93
N LEU A 50 2.44 -2.03 -12.24
CA LEU A 50 3.07 -3.12 -13.00
C LEU A 50 4.54 -3.27 -12.63
N ALA A 51 5.31 -2.17 -12.64
CA ALA A 51 6.73 -2.16 -12.34
C ALA A 51 7.03 -2.63 -10.92
N ILE A 52 6.28 -2.13 -9.93
CA ILE A 52 6.50 -2.52 -8.51
C ILE A 52 6.14 -3.98 -8.27
N ARG A 53 5.08 -4.50 -8.88
CA ARG A 53 4.72 -5.92 -8.79
C ARG A 53 5.77 -6.83 -9.41
N LYS A 54 6.31 -6.44 -10.56
CA LYS A 54 7.44 -7.15 -11.20
C LYS A 54 8.66 -7.15 -10.30
N ALA A 55 9.04 -5.99 -9.78
CA ALA A 55 10.16 -5.83 -8.86
C ALA A 55 9.97 -6.69 -7.60
N MET A 56 8.82 -6.60 -6.91
CA MET A 56 8.50 -7.40 -5.73
C MET A 56 8.64 -8.90 -6.04
N SER A 57 8.03 -9.38 -7.11
CA SER A 57 8.11 -10.80 -7.49
C SER A 57 9.54 -11.27 -7.74
N MET A 58 10.37 -10.42 -8.35
CA MET A 58 11.79 -10.71 -8.60
C MET A 58 12.59 -10.74 -7.30
N TYR A 59 12.47 -9.70 -6.47
CA TYR A 59 13.20 -9.60 -5.21
C TYR A 59 12.76 -10.66 -4.20
N ASP A 60 11.48 -10.95 -4.10
CA ASP A 60 10.95 -12.00 -3.22
C ASP A 60 11.58 -13.36 -3.54
N LYS A 61 11.72 -13.68 -4.82
CA LYS A 61 12.36 -14.93 -5.27
C LYS A 61 13.86 -14.94 -4.99
N LEU A 62 14.55 -13.84 -5.28
CA LEU A 62 16.01 -13.76 -5.16
C LEU A 62 16.48 -13.67 -3.69
N LEU A 63 15.71 -12.99 -2.85
CA LEU A 63 16.04 -12.80 -1.44
C LEU A 63 15.39 -13.87 -0.53
N GLY A 64 14.43 -14.64 -1.02
CA GLY A 64 13.70 -15.63 -0.23
C GLY A 64 12.84 -14.99 0.87
N ILE A 65 12.30 -13.81 0.61
CA ILE A 65 11.44 -13.02 1.53
C ILE A 65 10.12 -12.69 0.86
N SER A 66 9.20 -12.09 1.59
CA SER A 66 7.95 -11.57 1.05
C SER A 66 7.88 -10.07 1.23
N SER A 67 7.67 -9.36 0.12
CA SER A 67 7.46 -7.91 0.11
C SER A 67 6.10 -7.54 0.70
N ASP A 68 6.02 -6.36 1.29
CA ASP A 68 4.76 -5.79 1.78
C ASP A 68 3.87 -5.36 0.61
N LYS A 69 2.83 -6.16 0.35
CA LYS A 69 1.88 -5.93 -0.75
C LYS A 69 1.04 -4.66 -0.58
N GLN A 70 0.99 -4.09 0.61
CA GLN A 70 0.28 -2.82 0.86
C GLN A 70 1.09 -1.60 0.42
N CYS A 71 2.39 -1.75 0.16
CA CYS A 71 3.30 -0.68 -0.23
C CYS A 71 3.42 -0.54 -1.76
N GLN A 72 2.31 -0.58 -2.49
CA GLN A 72 2.32 -0.46 -3.96
C GLN A 72 1.90 0.92 -4.48
N ASP A 73 1.57 1.85 -3.60
CA ASP A 73 1.09 3.18 -3.96
C ASP A 73 2.23 4.07 -4.45
N MET A 74 2.01 4.75 -5.57
CA MET A 74 2.96 5.70 -6.17
C MET A 74 3.22 6.93 -5.28
N VAL A 75 2.24 7.32 -4.46
CA VAL A 75 2.28 8.52 -3.62
C VAL A 75 2.71 8.24 -2.17
N ARG A 76 3.05 7.00 -1.85
CA ARG A 76 3.41 6.63 -0.48
C ARG A 76 4.75 7.25 -0.08
N SER A 77 4.72 8.02 0.99
CA SER A 77 5.93 8.58 1.59
C SER A 77 6.86 7.47 2.09
N CYS A 78 8.14 7.67 1.87
CA CYS A 78 9.20 6.75 2.26
C CYS A 78 10.08 7.41 3.32
N GLY A 79 10.00 6.97 4.57
CA GLY A 79 10.87 7.46 5.63
C GLY A 79 12.32 7.03 5.38
N LEU A 80 13.25 7.98 5.46
CA LEU A 80 14.68 7.68 5.49
C LEU A 80 15.07 7.28 6.90
N ALA A 81 15.85 6.20 7.03
CA ALA A 81 16.44 5.77 8.28
C ALA A 81 17.96 5.93 8.21
N TYR A 82 18.57 6.19 9.36
CA TYR A 82 20.03 6.12 9.45
C TYR A 82 20.46 4.66 9.33
N ASP A 83 21.25 4.38 8.32
CA ASP A 83 21.83 3.05 8.09
C ASP A 83 23.28 3.22 7.64
N PRO A 84 24.26 2.95 8.52
CA PRO A 84 25.69 3.09 8.19
C PRO A 84 26.14 2.11 7.11
N GLU A 85 25.36 1.04 6.86
CA GLU A 85 25.61 0.07 5.82
C GLU A 85 24.69 0.24 4.60
N ALA A 86 24.05 1.40 4.45
CA ALA A 86 23.25 1.71 3.28
C ALA A 86 24.09 1.54 2.00
N TYR A 87 23.47 0.96 1.00
CA TYR A 87 24.12 0.73 -0.30
C TYR A 87 23.58 1.70 -1.34
N PHE A 88 24.47 2.24 -2.15
CA PHE A 88 24.16 3.17 -3.23
C PHE A 88 24.89 2.73 -4.50
N ASN A 89 24.15 2.56 -5.59
CA ASN A 89 24.70 2.29 -6.92
C ASN A 89 23.97 3.14 -7.96
N TRP A 90 24.55 4.26 -8.32
CA TRP A 90 23.97 5.16 -9.32
C TRP A 90 24.05 4.61 -10.75
N ASN A 91 24.88 3.58 -10.96
CA ASN A 91 25.03 2.87 -12.24
C ASN A 91 24.16 1.61 -12.31
N ALA A 92 23.23 1.42 -11.35
CA ALA A 92 22.31 0.28 -11.39
C ALA A 92 21.55 0.23 -12.71
N GLU A 93 21.32 -0.98 -13.20
CA GLU A 93 20.54 -1.21 -14.41
C GLU A 93 19.08 -0.75 -14.23
N VAL A 94 18.44 -0.41 -15.34
CA VAL A 94 17.04 -0.02 -15.36
C VAL A 94 16.18 -1.27 -15.57
N LEU A 95 15.20 -1.50 -14.72
CA LEU A 95 14.24 -2.60 -14.89
C LEU A 95 13.38 -2.31 -16.13
N ALA A 96 13.60 -3.05 -17.20
CA ALA A 96 12.81 -2.93 -18.42
C ALA A 96 11.41 -3.56 -18.20
N ILE A 97 10.37 -2.83 -18.61
CA ILE A 97 9.01 -3.36 -18.72
C ILE A 97 8.79 -3.72 -20.19
N THR A 98 8.40 -4.96 -20.46
CA THR A 98 8.17 -5.42 -21.83
C THR A 98 6.77 -5.07 -22.32
N ARG A 99 6.57 -5.00 -23.64
CA ARG A 99 5.25 -4.80 -24.23
C ARG A 99 4.28 -5.93 -23.88
N GLU A 100 4.78 -7.16 -23.86
CA GLU A 100 3.99 -8.34 -23.47
C GLU A 100 3.46 -8.23 -22.03
N GLU A 101 4.28 -7.74 -21.10
CA GLU A 101 3.86 -7.49 -19.71
C GLU A 101 2.78 -6.41 -19.63
N VAL A 102 2.89 -5.36 -20.43
CA VAL A 102 1.85 -4.31 -20.53
C VAL A 102 0.54 -4.89 -21.05
N GLU A 103 0.56 -5.63 -22.15
CA GLU A 103 -0.64 -6.26 -22.70
C GLU A 103 -1.31 -7.24 -21.73
N ASN A 104 -0.51 -8.05 -21.04
CA ASN A 104 -1.02 -8.99 -20.04
C ASN A 104 -1.64 -8.26 -18.86
N PHE A 105 -1.04 -7.15 -18.42
CA PHE A 105 -1.58 -6.31 -17.35
C PHE A 105 -2.90 -5.68 -17.76
N GLU A 106 -3.01 -5.11 -18.96
CA GLU A 106 -4.24 -4.53 -19.49
C GLU A 106 -5.37 -5.58 -19.58
N LYS A 107 -5.07 -6.78 -20.07
CA LYS A 107 -6.03 -7.89 -20.13
C LYS A 107 -6.53 -8.28 -18.73
N ALA A 108 -5.61 -8.42 -17.78
CA ALA A 108 -5.96 -8.78 -16.40
C ALA A 108 -6.80 -7.69 -15.73
N THR A 109 -6.48 -6.42 -15.94
CA THR A 109 -7.23 -5.28 -15.39
C THR A 109 -8.66 -5.27 -15.94
N LYS A 110 -8.84 -5.39 -17.26
CA LYS A 110 -10.17 -5.46 -17.92
C LYS A 110 -11.01 -6.63 -17.40
N GLN A 111 -10.41 -7.80 -17.22
CA GLN A 111 -11.10 -8.97 -16.67
C GLN A 111 -11.55 -8.73 -15.22
N GLN A 112 -10.71 -8.08 -14.42
CA GLN A 112 -11.02 -7.78 -13.01
C GLN A 112 -12.14 -6.74 -12.90
N GLU A 113 -12.13 -5.72 -13.74
CA GLU A 113 -13.21 -4.72 -13.83
C GLU A 113 -14.54 -5.35 -14.24
N GLU A 114 -14.53 -6.24 -15.23
CA GLU A 114 -15.73 -6.96 -15.67
C GLU A 114 -16.29 -7.87 -14.57
N GLN A 115 -15.41 -8.58 -13.85
CA GLN A 115 -15.81 -9.39 -12.70
C GLN A 115 -16.40 -8.54 -11.57
N ASN A 116 -15.80 -7.41 -11.26
CA ASN A 116 -16.29 -6.50 -10.24
C ASN A 116 -17.65 -5.92 -10.64
N ARG A 117 -17.84 -5.57 -11.92
CA ARG A 117 -19.13 -5.09 -12.44
C ARG A 117 -20.22 -6.17 -12.33
N LYS A 118 -19.89 -7.43 -12.66
CA LYS A 118 -20.82 -8.57 -12.49
C LYS A 118 -21.19 -8.77 -11.02
N ARG A 119 -20.23 -8.70 -10.11
CA ARG A 119 -20.48 -8.82 -8.65
C ARG A 119 -21.36 -7.68 -8.11
N GLN A 120 -21.17 -6.45 -8.59
CA GLN A 120 -22.01 -5.31 -8.20
C GLN A 120 -23.45 -5.48 -8.70
N THR A 121 -23.63 -5.88 -9.96
CA THR A 121 -24.96 -6.15 -10.52
C THR A 121 -25.66 -7.35 -9.85
N GLU A 122 -24.93 -8.33 -9.36
CA GLU A 122 -25.49 -9.44 -8.58
C GLU A 122 -25.83 -9.03 -7.14
N ALA A 123 -25.06 -8.14 -6.54
CA ALA A 123 -25.31 -7.60 -5.19
C ALA A 123 -26.52 -6.64 -5.17
N GLU A 124 -26.79 -5.95 -6.29
CA GLU A 124 -27.95 -5.06 -6.48
C GLU A 124 -29.26 -5.79 -6.78
N LYS A 125 -29.23 -7.11 -7.05
CA LYS A 125 -30.48 -7.88 -7.10
C LYS A 125 -31.14 -7.80 -5.73
N PRO A 126 -32.41 -7.34 -5.66
CA PRO A 126 -33.07 -7.12 -4.39
C PRO A 126 -33.10 -8.45 -3.61
N ARG A 127 -32.29 -8.54 -2.56
CA ARG A 127 -32.44 -9.59 -1.56
C ARG A 127 -33.88 -9.50 -1.08
N LYS A 128 -34.69 -10.54 -1.30
CA LYS A 128 -36.03 -10.67 -0.68
C LYS A 128 -35.83 -10.41 0.80
N LYS A 129 -36.24 -9.23 1.24
CA LYS A 129 -36.23 -8.87 2.67
C LYS A 129 -37.11 -9.89 3.35
N SER A 130 -36.54 -10.75 4.19
CA SER A 130 -37.32 -11.43 5.21
C SER A 130 -38.03 -10.34 6.03
N PRO A 131 -39.27 -10.55 6.48
CA PRO A 131 -40.00 -9.52 7.22
C PRO A 131 -39.28 -9.27 8.54
N ARG A 132 -38.48 -8.22 8.59
CA ARG A 132 -37.99 -7.64 9.83
C ARG A 132 -39.21 -7.01 10.50
N LYS A 133 -39.48 -7.44 11.73
CA LYS A 133 -40.40 -6.73 12.61
C LYS A 133 -39.99 -5.25 12.59
N GLN A 134 -40.94 -4.41 12.21
CA GLN A 134 -40.86 -2.97 12.39
C GLN A 134 -40.83 -2.71 13.92
N GLU A 135 -39.69 -2.57 14.49
CA GLU A 135 -39.52 -1.76 15.68
C GLU A 135 -39.50 -0.32 15.18
N ASP A 136 -40.40 0.49 15.74
CA ASP A 136 -40.51 1.92 15.44
C ASP A 136 -39.17 2.61 15.65
N GLU A 137 -38.38 2.75 14.58
CA GLU A 137 -37.17 3.57 14.57
C GLU A 137 -37.64 5.04 14.61
N ALA A 138 -37.47 5.64 15.80
CA ALA A 138 -37.52 7.08 15.92
C ALA A 138 -36.56 7.71 14.88
N PRO A 139 -36.93 8.85 14.26
CA PRO A 139 -36.07 9.49 13.26
C PRO A 139 -34.69 9.74 13.87
N PRO A 140 -33.60 9.62 13.09
CA PRO A 140 -32.25 9.82 13.60
C PRO A 140 -32.19 11.20 14.25
N LYS A 141 -31.84 11.25 15.54
CA LYS A 141 -31.66 12.52 16.24
C LYS A 141 -30.57 13.29 15.52
N THR A 142 -30.94 14.42 14.96
CA THR A 142 -29.96 15.39 14.47
C THR A 142 -29.22 15.91 15.70
N LEU A 143 -27.99 15.46 15.89
CA LEU A 143 -27.14 15.92 16.97
C LEU A 143 -26.88 17.42 16.82
N THR A 144 -27.04 18.15 17.88
CA THR A 144 -26.67 19.57 17.91
C THR A 144 -25.15 19.72 17.89
N THR A 145 -24.64 20.88 17.46
CA THR A 145 -23.21 21.16 17.45
C THR A 145 -22.55 20.93 18.80
N GLU A 146 -23.27 21.24 19.89
CA GLU A 146 -22.80 21.04 21.27
C GLU A 146 -22.70 19.56 21.64
N GLU A 147 -23.65 18.73 21.22
CA GLU A 147 -23.60 17.27 21.43
C GLU A 147 -22.46 16.61 20.64
N ILE A 148 -22.18 17.11 19.43
CA ILE A 148 -21.05 16.66 18.62
C ILE A 148 -19.73 17.01 19.31
N LEU A 149 -19.57 18.24 19.81
CA LEU A 149 -18.38 18.66 20.53
C LEU A 149 -18.15 17.85 21.78
N GLN A 150 -19.18 17.62 22.61
CA GLN A 150 -19.08 16.79 23.80
C GLN A 150 -18.70 15.33 23.47
N TYR A 151 -19.17 14.81 22.33
CA TYR A 151 -18.78 13.47 21.89
C TYR A 151 -17.32 13.42 21.43
N VAL A 152 -16.85 14.45 20.75
CA VAL A 152 -15.44 14.57 20.32
C VAL A 152 -14.52 14.70 21.55
N ASP A 153 -14.88 15.51 22.54
CA ASP A 153 -14.11 15.67 23.76
C ASP A 153 -13.99 14.33 24.54
N LYS A 154 -15.10 13.60 24.71
CA LYS A 154 -15.07 12.27 25.33
C LYS A 154 -14.23 11.26 24.55
N LEU A 155 -14.25 11.35 23.23
CA LEU A 155 -13.37 10.52 22.37
C LEU A 155 -11.91 10.88 22.58
N ALA A 156 -11.58 12.17 22.66
CA ALA A 156 -10.22 12.64 22.89
C ALA A 156 -9.71 12.21 24.25
N GLU A 157 -10.50 12.35 25.33
CA GLU A 157 -10.17 11.86 26.67
C GLU A 157 -9.92 10.34 26.69
N SER A 158 -10.79 9.55 26.02
CA SER A 158 -10.61 8.09 25.92
C SER A 158 -9.37 7.69 25.14
N TRP A 159 -8.82 8.57 24.34
CA TRP A 159 -7.61 8.34 23.58
C TRP A 159 -6.36 8.76 24.33
N GLU A 160 -6.42 9.80 25.16
CA GLU A 160 -5.35 10.17 26.08
C GLU A 160 -5.05 9.07 27.10
N GLU A 161 -6.09 8.41 27.65
CA GLU A 161 -5.93 7.26 28.54
C GLU A 161 -5.29 6.03 27.88
N ARG A 162 -5.33 5.93 26.53
CA ARG A 162 -4.74 4.82 25.75
C ARG A 162 -3.41 5.17 25.14
N PHE A 163 -2.88 6.34 25.46
CA PHE A 163 -1.64 6.85 24.90
C PHE A 163 -0.44 6.20 25.60
N GLU A 164 -0.06 5.02 25.15
CA GLU A 164 1.21 4.40 25.53
C GLU A 164 2.34 5.00 24.70
N GLU A 165 3.44 5.33 25.34
CA GLU A 165 4.61 6.04 24.79
C GLU A 165 5.18 5.39 23.49
N HIS A 166 4.88 4.13 23.25
CA HIS A 166 5.35 3.35 22.09
C HIS A 166 4.45 3.42 20.83
N HIS A 167 3.28 4.06 20.92
CA HIS A 167 2.30 4.13 19.82
C HIS A 167 2.17 5.52 19.19
N HIS A 168 3.06 6.45 19.51
CA HIS A 168 3.01 7.84 19.07
C HIS A 168 2.85 8.00 17.55
N ASN A 169 3.57 7.22 16.75
CA ASN A 169 3.50 7.30 15.30
C ASN A 169 2.20 6.76 14.69
N SER A 170 1.50 5.87 15.38
CA SER A 170 0.23 5.30 14.90
C SER A 170 -0.92 6.29 15.02
N TYR A 171 -0.86 7.22 15.96
CA TYR A 171 -1.88 8.23 16.18
C TYR A 171 -1.74 9.41 15.22
N VAL A 172 -0.51 9.86 14.95
CA VAL A 172 -0.26 10.97 14.00
C VAL A 172 -0.78 10.67 12.60
N VAL A 173 -0.68 9.41 12.16
CA VAL A 173 -1.19 9.00 10.84
C VAL A 173 -2.72 9.00 10.77
N ARG A 174 -3.42 8.76 11.89
CA ARG A 174 -4.90 8.76 11.92
C ARG A 174 -5.50 10.18 11.92
N TYR A 175 -4.80 11.17 12.47
CA TYR A 175 -5.25 12.57 12.44
C TYR A 175 -5.02 13.26 11.09
N ALA A 176 -4.16 12.76 10.23
CA ALA A 176 -3.88 13.32 8.92
C ALA A 176 -4.83 12.83 7.80
N THR A 177 -5.84 12.03 8.12
CA THR A 177 -6.76 11.42 7.16
C THR A 177 -8.19 12.00 7.24
N PHE A 178 -8.36 13.20 7.76
CA PHE A 178 -9.61 13.95 7.71
C PHE A 178 -9.53 15.11 6.73
#